data_cbb18627046243a045314d6ce9cd0f49
#
_entry.id   cbb18627046243a045314d6ce9cd0f49
#
_cell.length_a   1.000
_cell.length_b   1.000
_cell.length_c   1.000
_cell.angle_alpha   90.00
_cell.angle_beta   90.00
_cell.angle_gamma   90.00
#
_symmetry.space_group_name_H-M   'P 1'
#
loop_
_entity.id
_entity.type
_entity.pdbx_description
1 polymer ?
#
loop_
_entity_poly.entity_id
_entity_poly.type
_entity_poly.pdbx_seq_one_letter_code
_entity_poly.pdbx_strand_id
1 'polypeptide(L)'
;GVVESVPHVESAFADVQGTAAVVFEGKTVGQDGPPKYGSVWSGSANSPWSLKEGRGPEGPNEAVIDGASAKKSGIEIGDTVTVTTLEAQRDFTIVGIAKFAGSDSTGGATFVLFDLPTAQEMVIGDTTKVDSIIVVGDGTVSQQELADSVQAAIDDPAVETLTGAEIIKENQDAVETSLSFLTIFLTIFAVISLFVGSFIIYNVFSISAAQREKENALLRAVGASRSQVTRSMFIEAL
;
A
#
# COMPACT_ATOMS: atom_id res chain seq x y z
N GLY A 1 14.83 -13.98 24.40
CA GLY A 1 13.47 -14.44 24.81
C GLY A 1 13.20 -15.86 24.36
N VAL A 2 11.96 -16.36 24.54
CA VAL A 2 11.58 -17.73 24.16
C VAL A 2 11.90 -18.03 22.69
N VAL A 3 11.53 -17.12 21.79
CA VAL A 3 11.72 -17.26 20.33
C VAL A 3 13.21 -17.32 19.93
N GLU A 4 14.05 -16.54 20.53
CA GLU A 4 15.51 -16.56 20.26
C GLU A 4 16.21 -17.85 20.67
N SER A 5 15.58 -18.62 21.57
CA SER A 5 16.13 -19.93 22.01
C SER A 5 15.67 -21.09 21.11
N VAL A 6 14.82 -20.85 20.14
CA VAL A 6 14.36 -21.89 19.19
C VAL A 6 15.51 -22.25 18.24
N PRO A 7 15.77 -23.55 17.99
CA PRO A 7 16.76 -23.96 17.01
C PRO A 7 16.55 -23.33 15.65
N HIS A 8 17.65 -23.00 14.96
CA HIS A 8 17.64 -22.38 13.61
C HIS A 8 17.13 -20.94 13.55
N VAL A 9 16.88 -20.29 14.70
CA VAL A 9 16.65 -18.85 14.76
C VAL A 9 18.00 -18.14 14.81
N GLU A 10 18.30 -17.33 13.79
CA GLU A 10 19.49 -16.48 13.75
C GLU A 10 19.27 -15.20 14.57
N SER A 11 18.12 -14.58 14.43
CA SER A 11 17.72 -13.40 15.19
C SER A 11 16.20 -13.27 15.30
N ALA A 12 15.74 -12.62 16.36
CA ALA A 12 14.36 -12.24 16.53
C ALA A 12 14.30 -10.82 17.09
N PHE A 13 13.37 -10.01 16.59
CA PHE A 13 13.13 -8.66 17.11
C PHE A 13 11.66 -8.33 17.11
N ALA A 14 11.26 -7.60 18.15
CA ALA A 14 9.88 -7.12 18.28
C ALA A 14 9.59 -6.04 17.24
N ASP A 15 8.39 -6.04 16.71
CA ASP A 15 7.86 -4.99 15.86
C ASP A 15 6.63 -4.35 16.51
N VAL A 16 6.60 -3.04 16.45
CA VAL A 16 5.50 -2.19 16.94
C VAL A 16 5.28 -1.13 15.90
N GLN A 17 4.06 -1.02 15.38
CA GLN A 17 3.74 -0.01 14.39
C GLN A 17 2.32 0.54 14.59
N GLY A 18 2.19 1.85 14.55
CA GLY A 18 0.89 2.50 14.62
C GLY A 18 0.92 3.93 14.11
N THR A 19 -0.21 4.61 14.15
CA THR A 19 -0.31 5.98 13.67
C THR A 19 0.44 6.95 14.57
N ALA A 20 1.32 7.77 13.96
CA ALA A 20 2.07 8.82 14.67
C ALA A 20 2.24 10.05 13.78
N ALA A 21 1.73 11.18 14.20
CA ALA A 21 1.93 12.46 13.54
C ALA A 21 3.15 13.17 14.12
N VAL A 22 4.05 13.60 13.26
CA VAL A 22 5.23 14.41 13.64
C VAL A 22 4.94 15.88 13.33
N VAL A 23 5.20 16.76 14.28
CA VAL A 23 5.06 18.21 14.13
C VAL A 23 6.43 18.86 14.34
N PHE A 24 6.85 19.67 13.38
CA PHE A 24 8.09 20.45 13.42
C PHE A 24 7.80 21.90 13.07
N GLU A 25 8.27 22.85 13.88
CA GLU A 25 8.00 24.29 13.72
C GLU A 25 6.50 24.63 13.54
N GLY A 26 5.62 23.92 14.25
CA GLY A 26 4.17 24.11 14.20
C GLY A 26 3.49 23.57 12.93
N LYS A 27 4.20 22.82 12.09
CA LYS A 27 3.67 22.21 10.88
C LYS A 27 3.76 20.67 10.97
N THR A 28 2.72 20.00 10.52
CA THR A 28 2.75 18.53 10.42
C THR A 28 3.72 18.10 9.31
N VAL A 29 4.63 17.23 9.66
CA VAL A 29 5.58 16.60 8.73
C VAL A 29 4.87 15.61 7.83
N GLY A 30 5.27 15.57 6.56
CA GLY A 30 4.66 14.73 5.54
C GLY A 30 3.58 15.42 4.72
N GLN A 31 3.02 14.70 3.74
CA GLN A 31 1.94 15.21 2.88
C GLN A 31 0.58 14.87 3.47
N ASP A 32 -0.45 15.62 3.05
CA ASP A 32 -1.83 15.21 3.27
C ASP A 32 -2.13 14.00 2.36
N GLY A 33 -2.70 12.96 2.96
CA GLY A 33 -3.05 11.71 2.28
C GLY A 33 -2.17 10.52 2.63
N PRO A 34 -0.83 10.52 2.42
CA PRO A 34 0.00 9.39 2.84
C PRO A 34 -0.02 9.18 4.36
N PRO A 35 0.05 7.91 4.80
CA PRO A 35 0.00 7.58 6.22
C PRO A 35 1.26 8.06 6.96
N LYS A 36 1.11 8.24 8.28
CA LYS A 36 2.17 8.64 9.20
C LYS A 36 2.26 7.61 10.30
N TYR A 37 3.43 7.02 10.47
CA TYR A 37 3.66 5.90 11.37
C TYR A 37 4.72 6.20 12.42
N GLY A 38 4.47 5.71 13.65
CA GLY A 38 5.47 5.45 14.66
C GLY A 38 5.79 3.97 14.68
N SER A 39 7.07 3.61 14.74
CA SER A 39 7.50 2.22 14.77
C SER A 39 8.75 2.05 15.62
N VAL A 40 9.19 0.80 15.81
CA VAL A 40 10.40 0.48 16.56
C VAL A 40 11.64 0.56 15.68
N TRP A 41 12.73 1.06 16.26
CA TRP A 41 14.07 0.94 15.73
C TRP A 41 14.72 -0.32 16.33
N SER A 42 14.79 -1.40 15.56
CA SER A 42 15.37 -2.67 16.05
C SER A 42 16.91 -2.68 16.09
N GLY A 43 17.56 -1.85 15.27
CA GLY A 43 19.02 -1.87 15.10
C GLY A 43 19.58 -3.16 14.49
N SER A 44 18.74 -4.10 14.11
CA SER A 44 19.12 -5.39 13.52
C SER A 44 19.63 -5.21 12.09
N ALA A 45 20.64 -5.97 11.70
CA ALA A 45 21.13 -6.04 10.32
C ALA A 45 20.05 -6.57 9.34
N ASN A 46 19.09 -7.34 9.86
CA ASN A 46 17.97 -7.90 9.11
C ASN A 46 16.73 -7.00 9.11
N SER A 47 16.81 -5.80 9.73
CA SER A 47 15.76 -4.79 9.68
C SER A 47 15.71 -4.13 8.29
N PRO A 48 14.52 -3.77 7.79
CA PRO A 48 14.41 -2.95 6.59
C PRO A 48 14.94 -1.52 6.81
N TRP A 49 15.10 -1.10 8.07
CA TRP A 49 15.63 0.21 8.43
C TRP A 49 17.14 0.19 8.57
N SER A 50 17.80 1.14 7.97
CA SER A 50 19.25 1.40 8.12
C SER A 50 19.51 2.87 8.34
N LEU A 51 20.55 3.21 9.10
CA LEU A 51 20.95 4.61 9.29
C LEU A 51 21.52 5.20 8.00
N LYS A 52 21.10 6.41 7.71
CA LYS A 52 21.73 7.30 6.73
C LYS A 52 22.73 8.20 7.43
N GLU A 53 22.33 8.80 8.54
CA GLU A 53 23.11 9.74 9.34
C GLU A 53 22.75 9.58 10.82
N GLY A 54 23.69 9.89 11.71
CA GLY A 54 23.47 9.86 13.16
C GLY A 54 23.55 8.46 13.76
N ARG A 55 22.70 8.20 14.74
CA ARG A 55 22.60 6.92 15.48
C ARG A 55 21.16 6.50 15.72
N GLY A 56 20.96 5.28 16.19
CA GLY A 56 19.65 4.84 16.70
C GLY A 56 19.25 5.53 18.00
N PRO A 57 17.96 5.51 18.37
CA PRO A 57 17.48 6.03 19.64
C PRO A 57 17.93 5.11 20.78
N GLU A 58 18.39 5.67 21.88
CA GLU A 58 18.86 4.97 23.06
C GLU A 58 18.10 5.37 24.34
N GLY A 59 17.04 6.17 24.20
CA GLY A 59 16.30 6.66 25.35
C GLY A 59 14.91 7.20 25.00
N PRO A 60 14.09 7.45 26.03
CA PRO A 60 12.65 7.70 25.88
C PRO A 60 12.28 9.03 25.18
N ASN A 61 13.24 9.91 24.96
CA ASN A 61 13.03 11.21 24.29
C ASN A 61 13.87 11.34 23.00
N GLU A 62 14.34 10.22 22.46
CA GLU A 62 15.11 10.19 21.22
C GLU A 62 14.31 9.48 20.13
N ALA A 63 14.44 9.99 18.91
CA ALA A 63 13.79 9.39 17.76
C ALA A 63 14.67 9.47 16.51
N VAL A 64 14.40 8.57 15.59
CA VAL A 64 14.94 8.57 14.23
C VAL A 64 13.80 8.86 13.27
N ILE A 65 14.04 9.66 12.23
CA ILE A 65 13.03 9.99 11.21
C ILE A 65 13.48 9.48 9.83
N ASP A 66 12.54 9.16 8.95
CA ASP A 66 12.85 8.77 7.58
C ASP A 66 13.45 9.92 6.76
N GLY A 67 14.35 9.57 5.83
CA GLY A 67 15.17 10.54 5.09
C GLY A 67 14.36 11.47 4.19
N ALA A 68 13.24 11.01 3.62
CA ALA A 68 12.41 11.84 2.76
C ALA A 68 11.63 12.89 3.57
N SER A 69 11.09 12.50 4.72
CA SER A 69 10.40 13.39 5.65
C SER A 69 11.35 14.43 6.25
N ALA A 70 12.55 14.02 6.70
CA ALA A 70 13.57 14.92 7.20
C ALA A 70 13.95 15.98 6.14
N LYS A 71 14.32 15.53 4.94
CA LYS A 71 14.72 16.42 3.85
C LYS A 71 13.61 17.41 3.45
N LYS A 72 12.37 16.95 3.38
CA LYS A 72 11.23 17.78 2.94
C LYS A 72 10.87 18.84 3.97
N SER A 73 11.00 18.51 5.26
CA SER A 73 10.63 19.39 6.36
C SER A 73 11.81 20.23 6.89
N GLY A 74 13.03 19.99 6.40
CA GLY A 74 14.23 20.66 6.88
C GLY A 74 14.68 20.23 8.28
N ILE A 75 14.30 19.00 8.70
CA ILE A 75 14.67 18.46 10.01
C ILE A 75 16.12 17.95 9.94
N GLU A 76 16.93 18.35 10.91
CA GLU A 76 18.32 17.95 11.08
C GLU A 76 18.52 17.18 12.42
N ILE A 77 19.64 16.50 12.53
CA ILE A 77 20.02 15.83 13.80
C ILE A 77 20.23 16.88 14.87
N GLY A 78 19.58 16.68 16.02
CA GLY A 78 19.57 17.60 17.14
C GLY A 78 18.30 18.43 17.27
N ASP A 79 17.47 18.47 16.22
CA ASP A 79 16.19 19.16 16.26
C ASP A 79 15.20 18.46 17.19
N THR A 80 14.29 19.24 17.75
CA THR A 80 13.18 18.74 18.56
C THR A 80 11.90 18.73 17.74
N VAL A 81 11.22 17.60 17.70
CA VAL A 81 9.93 17.41 17.08
C VAL A 81 8.89 16.96 18.10
N THR A 82 7.64 17.38 17.95
CA THR A 82 6.54 16.85 18.75
C THR A 82 5.92 15.69 18.01
N VAL A 83 5.84 14.51 18.65
CA VAL A 83 5.15 13.34 18.11
C VAL A 83 3.85 13.12 18.86
N THR A 84 2.76 12.95 18.11
CA THR A 84 1.42 12.67 18.63
C THR A 84 0.93 11.34 18.05
N THR A 85 0.53 10.44 18.93
CA THR A 85 -0.09 9.15 18.61
C THR A 85 -1.53 9.14 19.15
N LEU A 86 -2.20 8.00 19.10
CA LEU A 86 -3.50 7.83 19.73
C LEU A 86 -3.40 7.78 21.27
N GLU A 87 -2.25 7.32 21.79
CA GLU A 87 -2.04 7.07 23.22
C GLU A 87 -1.36 8.24 23.93
N ALA A 88 -0.45 8.95 23.25
CA ALA A 88 0.40 9.95 23.89
C ALA A 88 0.85 11.07 22.94
N GLN A 89 1.29 12.18 23.56
CA GLN A 89 2.03 13.25 22.86
C GLN A 89 3.29 13.55 23.65
N ARG A 90 4.43 13.64 22.95
CA ARG A 90 5.74 13.90 23.56
C ARG A 90 6.70 14.57 22.58
N ASP A 91 7.63 15.34 23.13
CA ASP A 91 8.73 15.92 22.36
C ASP A 91 9.91 14.97 22.31
N PHE A 92 10.51 14.85 21.13
CA PHE A 92 11.65 13.98 20.84
C PHE A 92 12.78 14.76 20.19
N THR A 93 14.00 14.45 20.56
CA THR A 93 15.19 14.91 19.83
C THR A 93 15.49 13.93 18.71
N ILE A 94 15.64 14.43 17.49
CA ILE A 94 16.06 13.61 16.35
C ILE A 94 17.55 13.30 16.47
N VAL A 95 17.89 12.03 16.67
CA VAL A 95 19.26 11.55 16.83
C VAL A 95 19.80 10.83 15.59
N GLY A 96 18.92 10.55 14.62
CA GLY A 96 19.31 9.91 13.38
C GLY A 96 18.30 10.09 12.27
N ILE A 97 18.78 9.89 11.06
CA ILE A 97 17.99 9.86 9.82
C ILE A 97 18.13 8.49 9.20
N ALA A 98 17.00 7.84 8.87
CA ALA A 98 16.99 6.46 8.39
C ALA A 98 16.58 6.34 6.91
N LYS A 99 17.02 5.24 6.31
CA LYS A 99 16.56 4.72 5.02
C LYS A 99 15.70 3.48 5.23
N PHE A 100 14.70 3.31 4.37
CA PHE A 100 13.90 2.10 4.31
C PHE A 100 14.29 1.28 3.07
N ALA A 101 14.70 0.04 3.26
CA ALA A 101 15.18 -0.86 2.19
C ALA A 101 16.19 -0.17 1.23
N GLY A 102 17.12 0.62 1.79
CA GLY A 102 18.14 1.35 1.05
C GLY A 102 17.68 2.66 0.38
N SER A 103 16.40 2.99 0.44
CA SER A 103 15.83 4.23 -0.12
C SER A 103 15.55 5.26 0.97
N ASP A 104 15.74 6.54 0.66
CA ASP A 104 15.28 7.64 1.53
C ASP A 104 13.74 7.72 1.57
N SER A 105 13.06 7.23 0.53
CA SER A 105 11.60 7.31 0.39
C SER A 105 10.90 6.05 0.87
N THR A 106 9.87 6.24 1.65
CA THR A 106 8.93 5.24 2.17
C THR A 106 7.61 5.20 1.37
N GLY A 107 7.67 5.56 0.06
CA GLY A 107 6.46 5.66 -0.78
C GLY A 107 5.57 6.87 -0.46
N GLY A 108 6.13 7.88 0.22
CA GLY A 108 5.42 9.10 0.63
C GLY A 108 4.88 9.07 2.07
N ALA A 109 4.90 7.92 2.73
CA ALA A 109 4.60 7.83 4.16
C ALA A 109 5.69 8.52 5.00
N THR A 110 5.34 8.98 6.19
CA THR A 110 6.27 9.50 7.20
C THR A 110 6.46 8.45 8.27
N PHE A 111 7.72 8.18 8.63
CA PHE A 111 8.05 7.29 9.73
C PHE A 111 8.91 7.99 10.79
N VAL A 112 8.50 7.84 12.04
CA VAL A 112 9.31 8.14 13.22
C VAL A 112 9.56 6.85 13.99
N LEU A 113 10.83 6.60 14.35
CA LEU A 113 11.29 5.33 14.94
C LEU A 113 11.82 5.59 16.33
N PHE A 114 11.45 4.75 17.28
CA PHE A 114 11.81 4.82 18.70
C PHE A 114 12.54 3.57 19.14
N ASP A 115 13.16 3.60 20.31
CA ASP A 115 13.53 2.38 21.00
C ASP A 115 12.28 1.56 21.40
N LEU A 116 12.43 0.27 21.64
CA LEU A 116 11.29 -0.62 21.86
C LEU A 116 10.37 -0.16 23.02
N PRO A 117 10.88 0.18 24.23
CA PRO A 117 10.01 0.62 25.32
C PRO A 117 9.22 1.89 24.97
N THR A 118 9.84 2.83 24.28
CA THR A 118 9.18 4.07 23.84
C THR A 118 8.15 3.81 22.75
N ALA A 119 8.45 2.94 21.78
CA ALA A 119 7.49 2.55 20.75
C ALA A 119 6.24 1.89 21.38
N GLN A 120 6.43 0.97 22.32
CA GLN A 120 5.35 0.31 23.05
C GLN A 120 4.50 1.34 23.82
N GLU A 121 5.13 2.25 24.56
CA GLU A 121 4.43 3.28 25.33
C GLU A 121 3.66 4.24 24.41
N MET A 122 4.34 4.75 23.38
CA MET A 122 3.77 5.78 22.51
C MET A 122 2.69 5.23 21.57
N VAL A 123 2.86 4.01 21.05
CA VAL A 123 2.02 3.47 19.97
C VAL A 123 0.92 2.56 20.51
N ILE A 124 1.25 1.69 21.47
CA ILE A 124 0.33 0.69 22.04
C ILE A 124 -0.26 1.16 23.38
N GLY A 125 0.48 2.01 24.13
CA GLY A 125 0.12 2.39 25.52
C GLY A 125 0.39 1.30 26.55
N ASP A 126 1.10 0.21 26.18
CA ASP A 126 1.39 -0.93 27.04
C ASP A 126 2.81 -1.46 26.73
N THR A 127 3.74 -1.26 27.66
CA THR A 127 5.15 -1.65 27.51
C THR A 127 5.40 -3.15 27.57
N THR A 128 4.36 -3.96 27.77
CA THR A 128 4.47 -5.42 27.82
C THR A 128 4.04 -6.11 26.54
N LYS A 129 3.48 -5.36 25.58
CA LYS A 129 2.93 -5.88 24.32
C LYS A 129 3.74 -5.44 23.11
N VAL A 130 3.65 -6.25 22.08
CA VAL A 130 4.17 -5.96 20.74
C VAL A 130 3.13 -6.39 19.71
N ASP A 131 3.16 -5.79 18.52
CA ASP A 131 2.24 -6.18 17.44
C ASP A 131 2.67 -7.49 16.80
N SER A 132 3.98 -7.67 16.60
CA SER A 132 4.54 -8.90 16.06
C SER A 132 5.99 -9.11 16.51
N ILE A 133 6.49 -10.32 16.26
CA ILE A 133 7.90 -10.67 16.41
C ILE A 133 8.37 -11.16 15.06
N ILE A 134 9.36 -10.46 14.50
CA ILE A 134 10.00 -10.86 13.26
C ILE A 134 11.12 -11.81 13.58
N VAL A 135 11.06 -13.01 12.99
CA VAL A 135 12.04 -14.09 13.19
C VAL A 135 12.80 -14.31 11.89
N VAL A 136 14.13 -14.33 12.01
CA VAL A 136 15.03 -14.61 10.89
C VAL A 136 15.71 -15.96 11.16
N GLY A 137 15.60 -16.89 10.20
CA GLY A 137 16.23 -18.18 10.26
C GLY A 137 17.66 -18.16 9.73
N ASP A 138 18.47 -19.13 10.19
CA ASP A 138 19.87 -19.35 9.76
C ASP A 138 20.00 -19.92 8.33
N GLY A 139 18.87 -20.15 7.65
CA GLY A 139 18.82 -20.69 6.29
C GLY A 139 19.06 -22.20 6.18
N THR A 140 19.20 -22.94 7.28
CA THR A 140 19.46 -24.38 7.29
C THR A 140 18.18 -25.22 7.20
N VAL A 141 17.03 -24.66 7.55
CA VAL A 141 15.71 -25.27 7.47
C VAL A 141 14.77 -24.43 6.60
N SER A 142 13.65 -25.02 6.18
CA SER A 142 12.62 -24.28 5.45
C SER A 142 11.90 -23.27 6.33
N GLN A 143 11.32 -22.22 5.74
CA GLN A 143 10.51 -21.25 6.49
C GLN A 143 9.35 -21.92 7.23
N GLN A 144 8.74 -22.96 6.66
CA GLN A 144 7.65 -23.69 7.29
C GLN A 144 8.12 -24.47 8.53
N GLU A 145 9.24 -25.18 8.44
CA GLU A 145 9.80 -25.91 9.58
C GLU A 145 10.20 -24.97 10.73
N LEU A 146 10.73 -23.78 10.37
CA LEU A 146 11.04 -22.76 11.36
C LEU A 146 9.76 -22.22 12.01
N ALA A 147 8.74 -21.89 11.22
CA ALA A 147 7.46 -21.39 11.71
C ALA A 147 6.79 -22.40 12.65
N ASP A 148 6.76 -23.69 12.28
CA ASP A 148 6.19 -24.76 13.11
C ASP A 148 6.97 -24.91 14.46
N SER A 149 8.29 -24.77 14.41
CA SER A 149 9.15 -24.83 15.60
C SER A 149 8.94 -23.64 16.55
N VAL A 150 8.78 -22.43 15.98
CA VAL A 150 8.49 -21.21 16.74
C VAL A 150 7.09 -21.27 17.33
N GLN A 151 6.09 -21.72 16.57
CA GLN A 151 4.71 -21.89 17.04
C GLN A 151 4.64 -22.86 18.22
N ALA A 152 5.36 -23.99 18.13
CA ALA A 152 5.41 -24.96 19.22
C ALA A 152 6.11 -24.43 20.49
N ALA A 153 7.04 -23.52 20.35
CA ALA A 153 7.77 -22.92 21.48
C ALA A 153 6.98 -21.81 22.19
N ILE A 154 6.10 -21.10 21.47
CA ILE A 154 5.29 -20.00 22.03
C ILE A 154 4.18 -20.55 22.93
N ASP A 155 3.58 -21.70 22.60
CA ASP A 155 2.51 -22.39 23.37
C ASP A 155 1.33 -21.44 23.76
N ASP A 156 1.03 -20.47 22.88
CA ASP A 156 -0.10 -19.53 23.04
C ASP A 156 -0.99 -19.61 21.80
N PRO A 157 -2.23 -20.08 21.95
CA PRO A 157 -3.17 -20.19 20.83
C PRO A 157 -3.64 -18.84 20.26
N ALA A 158 -3.38 -17.73 20.95
CA ALA A 158 -3.67 -16.38 20.47
C ALA A 158 -2.59 -15.82 19.54
N VAL A 159 -1.43 -16.48 19.47
CA VAL A 159 -0.31 -16.10 18.61
C VAL A 159 -0.25 -17.02 17.41
N GLU A 160 -0.32 -16.46 16.22
CA GLU A 160 -0.18 -17.17 14.95
C GLU A 160 1.22 -16.92 14.37
N THR A 161 1.90 -17.97 13.93
CA THR A 161 3.18 -17.88 13.26
C THR A 161 3.01 -18.06 11.77
N LEU A 162 3.33 -17.01 11.00
CA LEU A 162 3.21 -16.99 9.54
C LEU A 162 4.59 -16.97 8.89
N THR A 163 4.73 -17.65 7.77
CA THR A 163 5.90 -17.52 6.92
C THR A 163 5.88 -16.22 6.14
N GLY A 164 7.05 -15.73 5.70
CA GLY A 164 7.13 -14.56 4.85
C GLY A 164 6.35 -14.71 3.53
N ALA A 165 6.25 -15.93 3.01
CA ALA A 165 5.45 -16.23 1.81
C ALA A 165 3.94 -16.09 2.06
N GLU A 166 3.45 -16.49 3.22
CA GLU A 166 2.05 -16.34 3.62
C GLU A 166 1.69 -14.87 3.81
N ILE A 167 2.53 -14.09 4.48
CA ILE A 167 2.33 -12.64 4.66
C ILE A 167 2.28 -11.91 3.30
N ILE A 168 3.17 -12.27 2.37
CA ILE A 168 3.16 -11.70 1.01
C ILE A 168 1.85 -12.04 0.32
N LYS A 169 1.38 -13.28 0.43
CA LYS A 169 0.13 -13.72 -0.18
C LYS A 169 -1.07 -12.99 0.41
N GLU A 170 -1.17 -12.89 1.73
CA GLU A 170 -2.26 -12.15 2.40
C GLU A 170 -2.31 -10.67 1.95
N ASN A 171 -1.15 -10.02 1.86
CA ASN A 171 -1.07 -8.65 1.36
C ASN A 171 -1.50 -8.54 -0.12
N GLN A 172 -1.14 -9.52 -0.97
CA GLN A 172 -1.58 -9.58 -2.37
C GLN A 172 -3.09 -9.77 -2.46
N ASP A 173 -3.65 -10.70 -1.70
CA ASP A 173 -5.09 -10.99 -1.66
C ASP A 173 -5.89 -9.76 -1.15
N ALA A 174 -5.38 -9.03 -0.17
CA ALA A 174 -5.97 -7.80 0.33
C ALA A 174 -5.99 -6.68 -0.74
N VAL A 175 -4.89 -6.52 -1.47
CA VAL A 175 -4.80 -5.57 -2.60
C VAL A 175 -5.75 -5.98 -3.73
N GLU A 176 -5.78 -7.26 -4.11
CA GLU A 176 -6.68 -7.78 -5.13
C GLU A 176 -8.15 -7.56 -4.76
N THR A 177 -8.51 -7.83 -3.51
CA THR A 177 -9.86 -7.58 -2.98
C THR A 177 -10.22 -6.09 -3.07
N SER A 178 -9.31 -5.21 -2.71
CA SER A 178 -9.52 -3.76 -2.79
C SER A 178 -9.67 -3.27 -4.24
N LEU A 179 -8.94 -3.87 -5.18
CA LEU A 179 -9.01 -3.53 -6.61
C LEU A 179 -10.21 -4.17 -7.31
N SER A 180 -10.76 -5.27 -6.78
CA SER A 180 -11.91 -5.97 -7.39
C SER A 180 -13.14 -5.07 -7.51
N PHE A 181 -13.39 -4.24 -6.51
CA PHE A 181 -14.47 -3.23 -6.55
C PHE A 181 -14.32 -2.30 -7.76
N LEU A 182 -13.12 -1.79 -7.99
CA LEU A 182 -12.83 -0.91 -9.12
C LEU A 182 -13.06 -1.62 -10.46
N THR A 183 -12.62 -2.87 -10.57
CA THR A 183 -12.80 -3.72 -11.76
C THR A 183 -14.28 -3.95 -12.05
N ILE A 184 -15.09 -4.28 -11.03
CA ILE A 184 -16.54 -4.46 -11.17
C ILE A 184 -17.20 -3.15 -11.62
N PHE A 185 -16.85 -2.03 -10.97
CA PHE A 185 -17.39 -0.70 -11.33
C PHE A 185 -17.08 -0.34 -12.79
N LEU A 186 -15.84 -0.49 -13.22
CA LEU A 186 -15.42 -0.21 -14.60
C LEU A 186 -16.09 -1.15 -15.60
N THR A 187 -16.30 -2.42 -15.25
CA THR A 187 -17.00 -3.39 -16.12
C THR A 187 -18.45 -3.00 -16.30
N ILE A 188 -19.16 -2.65 -15.22
CA ILE A 188 -20.56 -2.17 -15.30
C ILE A 188 -20.64 -0.91 -16.17
N PHE A 189 -19.73 0.03 -15.96
CA PHE A 189 -19.68 1.26 -16.74
C PHE A 189 -19.42 0.98 -18.24
N ALA A 190 -18.51 0.06 -18.55
CA ALA A 190 -18.22 -0.34 -19.92
C ALA A 190 -19.44 -0.99 -20.60
N VAL A 191 -20.18 -1.86 -19.90
CA VAL A 191 -21.40 -2.49 -20.43
C VAL A 191 -22.49 -1.45 -20.68
N ILE A 192 -22.72 -0.52 -19.76
CA ILE A 192 -23.69 0.56 -19.93
C ILE A 192 -23.30 1.45 -21.12
N SER A 193 -22.03 1.83 -21.23
CA SER A 193 -21.52 2.65 -22.33
C SER A 193 -21.68 1.97 -23.67
N LEU A 194 -21.41 0.68 -23.75
CA LEU A 194 -21.59 -0.12 -24.96
C LEU A 194 -23.08 -0.19 -25.35
N PHE A 195 -23.98 -0.38 -24.38
CA PHE A 195 -25.42 -0.41 -24.61
C PHE A 195 -25.94 0.93 -25.13
N VAL A 196 -25.56 2.04 -24.47
CA VAL A 196 -25.96 3.39 -24.88
C VAL A 196 -25.38 3.72 -26.27
N GLY A 197 -24.10 3.41 -26.51
CA GLY A 197 -23.45 3.60 -27.81
C GLY A 197 -24.17 2.82 -28.93
N SER A 198 -24.47 1.54 -28.68
CA SER A 198 -25.24 0.71 -29.63
C SER A 198 -26.63 1.26 -29.91
N PHE A 199 -27.30 1.76 -28.88
CA PHE A 199 -28.62 2.38 -29.05
C PHE A 199 -28.58 3.67 -29.90
N ILE A 200 -27.58 4.52 -29.67
CA ILE A 200 -27.38 5.73 -30.47
C ILE A 200 -27.11 5.38 -31.93
N ILE A 201 -26.19 4.42 -32.16
CA ILE A 201 -25.85 3.93 -33.50
C ILE A 201 -27.12 3.39 -34.20
N TYR A 202 -27.88 2.54 -33.52
CA TYR A 202 -29.12 1.98 -34.04
C TYR A 202 -30.10 3.09 -34.43
N ASN A 203 -30.31 4.10 -33.58
CA ASN A 203 -31.23 5.22 -33.88
C ASN A 203 -30.76 6.04 -35.08
N VAL A 204 -29.47 6.36 -35.16
CA VAL A 204 -28.90 7.12 -36.28
C VAL A 204 -29.08 6.34 -37.60
N PHE A 205 -28.71 5.05 -37.59
CA PHE A 205 -28.89 4.21 -38.76
C PHE A 205 -30.36 4.03 -39.16
N SER A 206 -31.26 3.90 -38.20
CA SER A 206 -32.71 3.76 -38.47
C SER A 206 -33.26 5.02 -39.12
N ILE A 207 -32.87 6.20 -38.68
CA ILE A 207 -33.29 7.47 -39.28
C ILE A 207 -32.70 7.62 -40.70
N SER A 208 -31.41 7.34 -40.89
CA SER A 208 -30.76 7.36 -42.18
C SER A 208 -31.41 6.38 -43.17
N ALA A 209 -31.72 5.16 -42.74
CA ALA A 209 -32.37 4.17 -43.55
C ALA A 209 -33.78 4.65 -44.01
N ALA A 210 -34.58 5.23 -43.10
CA ALA A 210 -35.90 5.76 -43.43
C ALA A 210 -35.85 6.93 -44.42
N GLN A 211 -34.86 7.81 -44.34
CA GLN A 211 -34.67 8.88 -45.31
C GLN A 211 -34.28 8.34 -46.69
N ARG A 212 -33.39 7.34 -46.75
CA ARG A 212 -32.96 6.70 -48.00
C ARG A 212 -34.04 5.83 -48.65
N GLU A 213 -35.01 5.36 -47.91
CA GLU A 213 -36.12 4.57 -48.46
C GLU A 213 -36.90 5.37 -49.54
N LYS A 214 -37.13 6.66 -49.30
CA LYS A 214 -37.77 7.56 -50.30
C LYS A 214 -36.89 7.78 -51.53
N GLU A 215 -35.58 7.97 -51.36
CA GLU A 215 -34.63 8.14 -52.48
C GLU A 215 -34.52 6.85 -53.30
N ASN A 216 -34.46 5.71 -52.67
CA ASN A 216 -34.41 4.40 -53.30
C ASN A 216 -35.71 4.08 -54.06
N ALA A 217 -36.87 4.50 -53.53
CA ALA A 217 -38.16 4.38 -54.20
C ALA A 217 -38.19 5.23 -55.48
N LEU A 218 -37.66 6.45 -55.47
CA LEU A 218 -37.54 7.32 -56.62
C LEU A 218 -36.61 6.72 -57.72
N LEU A 219 -35.42 6.21 -57.33
CA LEU A 219 -34.51 5.54 -58.25
C LEU A 219 -35.14 4.33 -58.94
N ARG A 220 -35.95 3.55 -58.23
CA ARG A 220 -36.67 2.42 -58.79
C ARG A 220 -37.81 2.87 -59.70
N ALA A 221 -38.48 3.99 -59.40
CA ALA A 221 -39.53 4.56 -60.27
C ALA A 221 -38.98 5.03 -61.62
N VAL A 222 -37.69 5.45 -61.66
CA VAL A 222 -37.00 5.86 -62.90
C VAL A 222 -36.31 4.67 -63.63
N GLY A 223 -36.44 3.42 -63.09
CA GLY A 223 -36.01 2.19 -63.77
C GLY A 223 -34.76 1.53 -63.23
N ALA A 224 -34.25 1.95 -62.06
CA ALA A 224 -33.12 1.27 -61.42
C ALA A 224 -33.51 -0.13 -60.94
N SER A 225 -32.70 -1.14 -61.18
CA SER A 225 -32.91 -2.49 -60.69
C SER A 225 -32.58 -2.60 -59.19
N ARG A 226 -33.22 -3.56 -58.50
CA ARG A 226 -32.99 -3.80 -57.05
C ARG A 226 -31.54 -4.04 -56.69
N SER A 227 -30.80 -4.77 -57.55
CA SER A 227 -29.38 -5.07 -57.35
C SER A 227 -28.47 -3.81 -57.45
N GLN A 228 -28.82 -2.88 -58.35
CA GLN A 228 -28.09 -1.61 -58.54
C GLN A 228 -28.23 -0.73 -57.27
N VAL A 229 -29.46 -0.60 -56.73
CA VAL A 229 -29.73 0.17 -55.52
C VAL A 229 -29.02 -0.44 -54.33
N THR A 230 -29.09 -1.77 -54.16
CA THR A 230 -28.40 -2.45 -53.05
C THR A 230 -26.85 -2.31 -53.14
N ARG A 231 -26.28 -2.43 -54.34
CA ARG A 231 -24.86 -2.27 -54.57
C ARG A 231 -24.37 -0.84 -54.29
N SER A 232 -25.16 0.16 -54.65
CA SER A 232 -24.85 1.56 -54.33
C SER A 232 -24.82 1.79 -52.81
N MET A 233 -25.79 1.23 -52.10
CA MET A 233 -25.82 1.33 -50.62
C MET A 233 -24.59 0.68 -49.94
N PHE A 234 -24.12 -0.46 -50.44
CA PHE A 234 -22.91 -1.11 -49.89
C PHE A 234 -21.65 -0.30 -50.19
N ILE A 235 -21.53 0.31 -51.36
CA ILE A 235 -20.35 1.12 -51.72
C ILE A 235 -20.31 2.40 -50.89
N GLU A 236 -21.43 2.95 -50.51
CA GLU A 236 -21.53 4.18 -49.74
C GLU A 236 -21.36 3.94 -48.23
N ALA A 237 -21.51 2.69 -47.76
CA ALA A 237 -21.34 2.29 -46.37
C ALA A 237 -19.86 1.87 -46.05
N LEU A 238 -18.97 1.79 -47.03
CA LEU A 238 -17.54 1.49 -46.91
C LEU A 238 -16.71 2.77 -46.96
#